data_0aeb2e73a4f3849c9867ab53bed31e1c
#
_entry.id   0aeb2e73a4f3849c9867ab53bed31e1c
#
_cell.length_a   1.000
_cell.length_b   1.000
_cell.length_c   1.000
_cell.angle_alpha   90.00
_cell.angle_beta   90.00
_cell.angle_gamma   90.00
#
_symmetry.space_group_name_H-M   'P 1'
#
loop_
_entity.id
_entity.type
_entity.pdbx_description
1 polymer ?
#
loop_
_entity_poly.entity_id
_entity_poly.type
_entity_poly.pdbx_seq_one_letter_code
_entity_poly.pdbx_strand_id
1 'polypeptide(L)'
;AAAKTTYSYKKPPLNKVLLVTDMVKDQATLYLNLVRAFLDESLSPNETEWVLLSESDFETVKDLLEKVELNRPDLIVTYRHLKSESWRWPYSLGEHLDVLTQVTETPVLVIPHPDRDDSSELLSTAPKKIMAVSSHICGEGTLVNYASAFTPKDGSLSISHIEDKSTLDRYLDAIDKIPDIDSEVARETLLNRLLKDAKDFSESAKECLVQAGLGIKVECNAQLGSQLED
;
A
#
# COMPACT_ATOMS: atom_id res chain seq x y z
N ALA A 1 -28.61 -13.37 -7.76
CA ALA A 1 -27.16 -13.57 -7.55
C ALA A 1 -26.53 -12.19 -7.57
N ALA A 2 -25.87 -11.78 -6.50
CA ALA A 2 -25.07 -10.55 -6.48
C ALA A 2 -23.97 -10.69 -7.55
N ALA A 3 -23.73 -9.62 -8.33
CA ALA A 3 -22.68 -9.62 -9.33
C ALA A 3 -21.35 -9.89 -8.60
N LYS A 4 -20.62 -10.91 -9.07
CA LYS A 4 -19.30 -11.24 -8.55
C LYS A 4 -18.38 -10.07 -8.88
N THR A 5 -17.76 -9.46 -7.88
CA THR A 5 -16.77 -8.39 -8.09
C THR A 5 -15.56 -9.03 -8.76
N THR A 6 -15.37 -8.77 -10.04
CA THR A 6 -14.24 -9.30 -10.82
C THR A 6 -13.17 -8.24 -10.93
N TYR A 7 -11.92 -8.64 -10.71
CA TYR A 7 -10.77 -7.79 -10.92
C TYR A 7 -10.46 -7.63 -12.41
N SER A 8 -10.01 -6.46 -12.80
CA SER A 8 -9.41 -6.22 -14.13
C SER A 8 -8.09 -5.47 -13.95
N TYR A 9 -7.02 -6.01 -14.48
CA TYR A 9 -5.70 -5.37 -14.42
C TYR A 9 -5.69 -4.06 -15.22
N LYS A 10 -5.17 -3.01 -14.58
CA LYS A 10 -4.85 -1.73 -15.23
C LYS A 10 -3.46 -1.31 -14.76
N LYS A 11 -2.54 -1.09 -15.70
CA LYS A 11 -1.23 -0.53 -15.35
C LYS A 11 -1.46 0.82 -14.66
N PRO A 12 -0.98 1.03 -13.43
CA PRO A 12 -1.15 2.31 -12.75
C PRO A 12 -0.34 3.40 -13.47
N PRO A 13 -0.83 4.65 -13.49
CA PRO A 13 -0.04 5.76 -13.97
C PRO A 13 1.12 6.00 -12.99
N LEU A 14 2.34 6.03 -13.49
CA LEU A 14 3.56 6.33 -12.73
C LEU A 14 4.45 7.24 -13.56
N ASN A 15 3.82 8.23 -14.24
CA ASN A 15 4.51 9.13 -15.16
C ASN A 15 5.18 10.29 -14.41
N LYS A 16 4.64 10.66 -13.23
CA LYS A 16 5.17 11.76 -12.42
C LYS A 16 5.29 11.35 -10.96
N VAL A 17 6.50 11.40 -10.43
CA VAL A 17 6.82 11.04 -9.04
C VAL A 17 7.31 12.29 -8.31
N LEU A 18 6.73 12.57 -7.15
CA LEU A 18 7.12 13.64 -6.25
C LEU A 18 7.89 13.05 -5.07
N LEU A 19 9.19 13.34 -4.97
CA LEU A 19 9.97 13.04 -3.78
C LEU A 19 9.92 14.22 -2.81
N VAL A 20 9.45 13.98 -1.60
CA VAL A 20 9.37 14.97 -0.51
C VAL A 20 10.40 14.64 0.55
N THR A 21 11.30 15.58 0.84
CA THR A 21 12.34 15.46 1.88
C THR A 21 12.47 16.75 2.66
N ASP A 22 12.98 16.68 3.88
CA ASP A 22 13.40 17.83 4.69
C ASP A 22 14.92 18.02 4.69
N MET A 23 15.61 17.43 3.73
CA MET A 23 17.04 17.61 3.50
C MET A 23 17.33 18.92 2.78
N VAL A 24 18.52 19.49 3.04
CA VAL A 24 19.07 20.56 2.20
C VAL A 24 19.24 20.09 0.75
N LYS A 25 19.10 20.99 -0.21
CA LYS A 25 18.98 20.69 -1.64
C LYS A 25 20.04 19.75 -2.21
N ASP A 26 21.29 19.90 -1.81
CA ASP A 26 22.38 19.06 -2.33
C ASP A 26 22.25 17.60 -1.85
N GLN A 27 21.93 17.41 -0.57
CA GLN A 27 21.68 16.09 0.01
C GLN A 27 20.41 15.46 -0.56
N ALA A 28 19.34 16.25 -0.70
CA ALA A 28 18.09 15.82 -1.31
C ALA A 28 18.28 15.33 -2.76
N THR A 29 19.18 15.98 -3.52
CA THR A 29 19.51 15.56 -4.89
C THR A 29 20.23 14.22 -4.92
N LEU A 30 21.16 13.97 -4.00
CA LEU A 30 21.84 12.68 -3.87
C LEU A 30 20.84 11.58 -3.46
N TYR A 31 19.96 11.90 -2.52
CA TYR A 31 18.93 10.98 -2.06
C TYR A 31 17.91 10.66 -3.18
N LEU A 32 17.54 11.65 -3.98
CA LEU A 32 16.71 11.43 -5.17
C LEU A 32 17.31 10.39 -6.11
N ASN A 33 18.62 10.43 -6.35
CA ASN A 33 19.29 9.45 -7.22
C ASN A 33 19.24 8.04 -6.64
N LEU A 34 19.37 7.90 -5.32
CA LEU A 34 19.23 6.61 -4.62
C LEU A 34 17.81 6.07 -4.75
N VAL A 35 16.81 6.91 -4.49
CA VAL A 35 15.38 6.53 -4.59
C VAL A 35 15.01 6.17 -6.04
N ARG A 36 15.53 6.90 -7.02
CA ARG A 36 15.31 6.59 -8.44
C ARG A 36 15.86 5.21 -8.78
N ALA A 37 17.09 4.91 -8.37
CA ALA A 37 17.71 3.60 -8.61
C ALA A 37 16.93 2.46 -7.94
N PHE A 38 16.41 2.68 -6.72
CA PHE A 38 15.57 1.72 -6.01
C PHE A 38 14.26 1.42 -6.75
N LEU A 39 13.66 2.41 -7.39
CA LEU A 39 12.38 2.28 -8.10
C LEU A 39 12.53 1.99 -9.60
N ASP A 40 13.74 1.88 -10.11
CA ASP A 40 14.03 1.78 -11.55
C ASP A 40 13.38 0.56 -12.22
N GLU A 41 13.28 -0.57 -11.50
CA GLU A 41 12.60 -1.77 -12.00
C GLU A 41 11.07 -1.63 -12.06
N SER A 42 10.50 -0.76 -11.25
CA SER A 42 9.05 -0.55 -11.12
C SER A 42 8.54 0.59 -12.01
N LEU A 43 9.40 1.54 -12.32
CA LEU A 43 9.09 2.71 -13.11
C LEU A 43 9.72 2.60 -14.50
N SER A 44 9.23 3.40 -15.43
CA SER A 44 9.86 3.54 -16.75
C SER A 44 10.93 4.64 -16.68
N PRO A 45 12.23 4.32 -16.54
CA PRO A 45 13.26 5.30 -16.15
C PRO A 45 13.36 6.53 -17.05
N ASN A 46 13.04 6.36 -18.33
CA ASN A 46 13.14 7.45 -19.33
C ASN A 46 11.82 8.20 -19.55
N GLU A 47 10.71 7.74 -18.95
CA GLU A 47 9.37 8.31 -19.17
C GLU A 47 8.83 8.98 -17.91
N THR A 48 9.40 8.66 -16.74
CA THR A 48 8.94 9.20 -15.44
C THR A 48 9.57 10.56 -15.17
N GLU A 49 8.73 11.58 -15.03
CA GLU A 49 9.11 12.90 -14.53
C GLU A 49 9.31 12.83 -13.00
N TRP A 50 10.45 13.35 -12.52
CA TRP A 50 10.72 13.45 -11.10
C TRP A 50 10.70 14.89 -10.63
N VAL A 51 9.92 15.17 -9.61
CA VAL A 51 9.88 16.45 -8.90
C VAL A 51 10.45 16.24 -7.50
N LEU A 52 11.33 17.13 -7.09
CA LEU A 52 11.96 17.10 -5.75
C LEU A 52 11.46 18.29 -4.95
N LEU A 53 10.95 18.03 -3.75
CA LEU A 53 10.78 19.03 -2.70
C LEU A 53 11.84 18.79 -1.62
N SER A 54 12.60 19.84 -1.32
CA SER A 54 13.66 19.88 -0.33
C SER A 54 13.22 20.71 0.90
N GLU A 55 14.07 20.82 1.89
CA GLU A 55 13.80 21.55 3.13
C GLU A 55 13.18 22.95 2.92
N SER A 56 13.67 23.70 1.94
CA SER A 56 13.26 25.09 1.67
C SER A 56 11.96 25.23 0.88
N ASP A 57 11.40 24.13 0.33
CA ASP A 57 10.26 24.19 -0.58
C ASP A 57 8.91 24.21 0.16
N PHE A 58 8.90 23.82 1.43
CA PHE A 58 7.73 23.84 2.32
C PHE A 58 8.15 23.97 3.77
N GLU A 59 7.37 24.66 4.58
CA GLU A 59 7.57 24.78 6.03
C GLU A 59 6.45 24.10 6.80
N THR A 60 5.22 24.28 6.35
CA THR A 60 4.03 23.75 6.99
C THR A 60 3.41 22.63 6.17
N VAL A 61 2.53 21.86 6.82
CA VAL A 61 1.67 20.85 6.13
C VAL A 61 0.86 21.50 5.00
N LYS A 62 0.36 22.72 5.21
CA LYS A 62 -0.40 23.44 4.19
C LYS A 62 0.45 23.72 2.95
N ASP A 63 1.69 24.21 3.14
CA ASP A 63 2.60 24.47 2.02
C ASP A 63 2.87 23.17 1.24
N LEU A 64 3.08 22.06 1.94
CA LEU A 64 3.28 20.76 1.32
C LEU A 64 2.07 20.35 0.47
N LEU A 65 0.84 20.46 1.01
CA LEU A 65 -0.38 20.14 0.27
C LEU A 65 -0.57 21.00 -0.97
N GLU A 66 -0.29 22.31 -0.89
CA GLU A 66 -0.32 23.22 -2.05
C GLU A 66 0.69 22.79 -3.13
N LYS A 67 1.88 22.31 -2.74
CA LYS A 67 2.87 21.77 -3.69
C LYS A 67 2.40 20.46 -4.32
N VAL A 68 1.74 19.58 -3.57
CA VAL A 68 1.17 18.34 -4.11
C VAL A 68 0.08 18.66 -5.14
N GLU A 69 -0.85 19.57 -4.81
CA GLU A 69 -1.92 19.99 -5.74
C GLU A 69 -1.35 20.64 -7.02
N LEU A 70 -0.33 21.48 -6.88
CA LEU A 70 0.30 22.14 -8.03
C LEU A 70 0.98 21.15 -8.98
N ASN A 71 1.68 20.17 -8.40
CA ASN A 71 2.45 19.20 -9.18
C ASN A 71 1.61 18.05 -9.72
N ARG A 72 0.50 17.69 -9.07
CA ARG A 72 -0.38 16.56 -9.43
C ARG A 72 0.39 15.28 -9.73
N PRO A 73 1.18 14.75 -8.77
CA PRO A 73 1.97 13.55 -9.00
C PRO A 73 1.08 12.30 -9.06
N ASP A 74 1.55 11.26 -9.74
CA ASP A 74 0.95 9.93 -9.76
C ASP A 74 1.39 9.11 -8.54
N LEU A 75 2.53 9.46 -7.94
CA LEU A 75 3.10 8.85 -6.75
C LEU A 75 3.84 9.90 -5.92
N ILE A 76 3.62 9.89 -4.61
CA ILE A 76 4.42 10.65 -3.65
C ILE A 76 5.36 9.67 -2.95
N VAL A 77 6.64 9.99 -2.89
CA VAL A 77 7.65 9.23 -2.13
C VAL A 77 8.15 10.08 -1.00
N THR A 78 8.14 9.55 0.21
CA THR A 78 8.61 10.28 1.39
C THR A 78 8.98 9.31 2.51
N TYR A 79 9.34 9.84 3.68
CA TYR A 79 9.60 9.08 4.89
C TYR A 79 8.87 9.70 6.09
N ARG A 80 8.82 8.96 7.20
CA ARG A 80 8.14 9.42 8.42
C ARG A 80 8.88 10.57 9.08
N HIS A 81 8.12 11.42 9.78
CA HIS A 81 8.65 12.49 10.63
C HIS A 81 9.42 13.59 9.89
N LEU A 82 8.95 13.97 8.68
CA LEU A 82 9.43 15.17 8.01
C LEU A 82 9.44 16.35 8.98
N LYS A 83 10.52 17.14 8.97
CA LYS A 83 10.71 18.32 9.84
C LYS A 83 10.71 18.01 11.35
N SER A 84 11.01 16.76 11.74
CA SER A 84 11.00 16.33 13.15
C SER A 84 12.08 15.30 13.42
N GLU A 85 12.76 15.41 14.56
CA GLU A 85 13.73 14.42 15.03
C GLU A 85 13.09 13.15 15.63
N SER A 86 11.76 13.05 15.61
CA SER A 86 11.01 11.93 16.20
C SER A 86 10.97 10.65 15.34
N TRP A 87 11.74 10.59 14.26
CA TRP A 87 11.78 9.45 13.33
C TRP A 87 12.14 8.11 13.98
N ARG A 88 12.78 8.13 15.15
CA ARG A 88 13.11 6.93 15.93
C ARG A 88 11.89 6.28 16.60
N TRP A 89 10.76 7.00 16.71
CA TRP A 89 9.54 6.47 17.30
C TRP A 89 8.78 5.64 16.27
N PRO A 90 8.63 4.31 16.46
CA PRO A 90 8.10 3.42 15.42
C PRO A 90 6.58 3.57 15.20
N TYR A 91 5.84 4.15 16.16
CA TYR A 91 4.38 4.11 16.20
C TYR A 91 3.69 5.38 15.68
N SER A 92 4.41 6.31 15.07
CA SER A 92 3.79 7.49 14.48
C SER A 92 4.36 7.81 13.11
N LEU A 93 3.57 8.46 12.28
CA LEU A 93 3.96 8.88 10.94
C LEU A 93 4.62 10.25 10.91
N GLY A 94 4.33 11.07 11.94
CA GLY A 94 4.66 12.50 11.96
C GLY A 94 3.57 13.32 11.25
N GLU A 95 3.44 14.59 11.67
CA GLU A 95 2.34 15.47 11.27
C GLU A 95 2.15 15.56 9.75
N HIS A 96 3.23 15.78 9.00
CA HIS A 96 3.16 15.97 7.55
C HIS A 96 2.66 14.73 6.83
N LEU A 97 3.20 13.56 7.16
CA LEU A 97 2.80 12.31 6.51
C LEU A 97 1.41 11.86 6.95
N ASP A 98 1.05 12.08 8.21
CA ASP A 98 -0.26 11.73 8.75
C ASP A 98 -1.37 12.47 8.01
N VAL A 99 -1.23 13.80 7.85
CA VAL A 99 -2.19 14.60 7.10
C VAL A 99 -2.15 14.27 5.59
N LEU A 100 -0.97 14.11 5.02
CA LEU A 100 -0.79 13.79 3.60
C LEU A 100 -1.57 12.53 3.21
N THR A 101 -1.46 11.46 4.00
CA THR A 101 -2.15 10.19 3.73
C THR A 101 -3.67 10.25 3.92
N GLN A 102 -4.19 11.25 4.65
CA GLN A 102 -5.63 11.42 4.88
C GLN A 102 -6.31 12.31 3.83
N VAL A 103 -5.60 13.27 3.24
CA VAL A 103 -6.22 14.29 2.39
C VAL A 103 -5.86 14.18 0.90
N THR A 104 -4.88 13.37 0.52
CA THR A 104 -4.55 13.14 -0.89
C THR A 104 -5.07 11.81 -1.40
N GLU A 105 -5.57 11.80 -2.64
CA GLU A 105 -5.90 10.57 -3.37
C GLU A 105 -4.67 9.94 -4.06
N THR A 106 -3.56 10.69 -4.11
CA THR A 106 -2.30 10.19 -4.69
C THR A 106 -1.68 9.16 -3.76
N PRO A 107 -1.31 7.97 -4.26
CA PRO A 107 -0.61 6.98 -3.47
C PRO A 107 0.67 7.52 -2.84
N VAL A 108 0.94 7.16 -1.60
CA VAL A 108 2.12 7.57 -0.85
C VAL A 108 3.00 6.36 -0.56
N LEU A 109 4.23 6.38 -1.08
CA LEU A 109 5.26 5.39 -0.78
C LEU A 109 6.12 5.90 0.37
N VAL A 110 6.06 5.21 1.49
CA VAL A 110 6.89 5.52 2.66
C VAL A 110 8.13 4.66 2.64
N ILE A 111 9.28 5.30 2.54
CA ILE A 111 10.59 4.64 2.50
C ILE A 111 11.32 4.83 3.84
N PRO A 112 12.40 4.06 4.13
CA PRO A 112 13.20 4.24 5.34
C PRO A 112 13.69 5.67 5.50
N HIS A 113 13.69 6.16 6.75
CA HIS A 113 14.24 7.49 7.05
C HIS A 113 15.74 7.53 6.69
N PRO A 114 16.25 8.58 6.06
CA PRO A 114 17.63 8.64 5.60
C PRO A 114 18.70 8.52 6.70
N ASP A 115 18.39 9.01 7.90
CA ASP A 115 19.29 8.91 9.08
C ASP A 115 19.26 7.54 9.77
N ARG A 116 18.50 6.61 9.23
CA ARG A 116 18.51 5.23 9.71
C ARG A 116 19.76 4.52 9.19
N ASP A 117 20.50 3.83 10.09
CA ASP A 117 21.81 3.21 9.78
C ASP A 117 21.76 2.25 8.57
N ASP A 118 20.63 1.55 8.38
CA ASP A 118 20.43 0.57 7.31
C ASP A 118 19.67 1.12 6.08
N SER A 119 19.35 2.43 6.04
CA SER A 119 18.51 3.02 4.99
C SER A 119 19.11 2.83 3.60
N SER A 120 20.40 3.04 3.43
CA SER A 120 21.11 2.88 2.16
C SER A 120 21.13 1.41 1.70
N GLU A 121 21.25 0.47 2.62
CA GLU A 121 21.20 -0.97 2.33
C GLU A 121 19.80 -1.38 1.89
N LEU A 122 18.76 -0.92 2.61
CA LEU A 122 17.35 -1.21 2.28
C LEU A 122 16.94 -0.63 0.92
N LEU A 123 17.49 0.51 0.52
CA LEU A 123 17.22 1.15 -0.77
C LEU A 123 18.18 0.68 -1.89
N SER A 124 19.12 -0.21 -1.61
CA SER A 124 20.10 -0.69 -2.61
C SER A 124 19.52 -1.75 -3.56
N THR A 125 18.44 -2.41 -3.17
CA THR A 125 17.85 -3.52 -3.93
C THR A 125 16.34 -3.46 -3.87
N ALA A 126 15.66 -3.56 -5.02
CA ALA A 126 14.21 -3.64 -5.08
C ALA A 126 13.69 -4.87 -4.31
N PRO A 127 12.60 -4.73 -3.54
CA PRO A 127 12.05 -5.82 -2.75
C PRO A 127 11.45 -6.89 -3.68
N LYS A 128 11.88 -8.14 -3.50
CA LYS A 128 11.38 -9.29 -4.31
C LYS A 128 10.05 -9.83 -3.83
N LYS A 129 9.59 -9.44 -2.65
CA LYS A 129 8.32 -9.88 -2.05
C LYS A 129 7.49 -8.66 -1.71
N ILE A 130 6.36 -8.54 -2.37
CA ILE A 130 5.39 -7.47 -2.14
C ILE A 130 4.12 -8.08 -1.55
N MET A 131 3.49 -7.37 -0.64
CA MET A 131 2.19 -7.75 -0.07
C MET A 131 1.19 -6.62 -0.30
N ALA A 132 0.05 -6.94 -0.91
CA ALA A 132 -1.14 -6.10 -0.92
C ALA A 132 -2.05 -6.56 0.21
N VAL A 133 -2.23 -5.76 1.24
CA VAL A 133 -3.05 -6.11 2.40
C VAL A 133 -4.19 -5.12 2.58
N SER A 134 -5.40 -5.64 2.83
CA SER A 134 -6.59 -4.83 3.10
C SER A 134 -7.64 -5.64 3.86
N SER A 135 -8.43 -4.96 4.71
CA SER A 135 -9.66 -5.52 5.29
C SER A 135 -10.86 -5.46 4.33
N HIS A 136 -10.71 -4.78 3.18
CA HIS A 136 -11.74 -4.59 2.16
C HIS A 136 -11.22 -4.89 0.76
N ILE A 137 -10.51 -6.01 0.59
CA ILE A 137 -9.80 -6.32 -0.67
C ILE A 137 -10.75 -6.37 -1.89
N CYS A 138 -12.02 -6.73 -1.68
CA CYS A 138 -13.02 -6.71 -2.73
C CYS A 138 -13.30 -5.28 -3.19
N GLY A 139 -12.90 -4.93 -4.42
CA GLY A 139 -12.99 -3.58 -4.95
C GLY A 139 -11.68 -2.80 -4.89
N GLU A 140 -10.67 -3.27 -4.18
CA GLU A 140 -9.34 -2.65 -4.07
C GLU A 140 -8.43 -2.98 -5.28
N GLY A 141 -8.99 -2.93 -6.50
CA GLY A 141 -8.23 -3.18 -7.72
C GLY A 141 -7.04 -2.25 -7.88
N THR A 142 -7.15 -1.01 -7.44
CA THR A 142 -6.06 -0.02 -7.46
C THR A 142 -4.88 -0.45 -6.59
N LEU A 143 -5.13 -0.93 -5.36
CA LEU A 143 -4.09 -1.47 -4.48
C LEU A 143 -3.33 -2.62 -5.14
N VAL A 144 -4.06 -3.58 -5.72
CA VAL A 144 -3.45 -4.72 -6.42
C VAL A 144 -2.66 -4.28 -7.65
N ASN A 145 -3.15 -3.28 -8.40
CA ASN A 145 -2.44 -2.71 -9.55
C ASN A 145 -1.10 -2.10 -9.14
N TYR A 146 -1.07 -1.25 -8.10
CA TYR A 146 0.17 -0.66 -7.59
C TYR A 146 1.11 -1.73 -7.03
N ALA A 147 0.61 -2.65 -6.21
CA ALA A 147 1.41 -3.74 -5.67
C ALA A 147 2.05 -4.60 -6.78
N SER A 148 1.30 -4.88 -7.85
CA SER A 148 1.84 -5.61 -9.01
C SER A 148 2.91 -4.82 -9.78
N ALA A 149 2.76 -3.48 -9.89
CA ALA A 149 3.74 -2.62 -10.54
C ALA A 149 5.06 -2.53 -9.75
N PHE A 150 4.99 -2.59 -8.41
CA PHE A 150 6.18 -2.62 -7.55
C PHE A 150 6.77 -4.02 -7.36
N THR A 151 6.12 -5.07 -7.85
CA THR A 151 6.68 -6.43 -7.81
C THR A 151 7.60 -6.63 -9.00
N PRO A 152 8.92 -6.82 -8.80
CA PRO A 152 9.84 -7.03 -9.90
C PRO A 152 9.55 -8.34 -10.65
N LYS A 153 10.01 -8.42 -11.87
CA LYS A 153 9.95 -9.67 -12.65
C LYS A 153 10.65 -10.79 -11.85
N ASP A 154 10.05 -11.96 -11.82
CA ASP A 154 10.46 -13.11 -10.99
C ASP A 154 10.29 -12.90 -9.47
N GLY A 155 9.67 -11.80 -9.06
CA GLY A 155 9.24 -11.55 -7.68
C GLY A 155 7.92 -12.21 -7.32
N SER A 156 7.48 -12.04 -6.07
CA SER A 156 6.22 -12.58 -5.57
C SER A 156 5.32 -11.47 -5.00
N LEU A 157 4.05 -11.52 -5.39
CA LEU A 157 2.98 -10.68 -4.85
C LEU A 157 2.05 -11.55 -4.00
N SER A 158 1.90 -11.22 -2.72
CA SER A 158 0.87 -11.80 -1.86
C SER A 158 -0.33 -10.84 -1.77
N ILE A 159 -1.51 -11.30 -2.19
CA ILE A 159 -2.77 -10.57 -2.02
C ILE A 159 -3.42 -11.11 -0.75
N SER A 160 -3.47 -10.29 0.30
CA SER A 160 -3.88 -10.69 1.65
C SER A 160 -5.09 -9.90 2.10
N HIS A 161 -6.15 -10.62 2.47
CA HIS A 161 -7.34 -10.08 3.12
C HIS A 161 -7.35 -10.48 4.59
N ILE A 162 -7.54 -9.51 5.47
CA ILE A 162 -7.68 -9.73 6.91
C ILE A 162 -9.08 -9.26 7.32
N GLU A 163 -9.96 -10.23 7.57
CA GLU A 163 -11.31 -9.94 8.08
C GLU A 163 -11.25 -9.66 9.58
N ASP A 164 -11.93 -8.60 10.02
CA ASP A 164 -11.96 -8.22 11.43
C ASP A 164 -12.77 -9.22 12.26
N LYS A 165 -12.10 -9.84 13.22
CA LYS A 165 -12.70 -10.79 14.17
C LYS A 165 -13.91 -10.20 14.91
N SER A 166 -13.86 -8.90 15.25
CA SER A 166 -14.96 -8.23 15.96
C SER A 166 -16.27 -8.24 15.14
N THR A 167 -16.16 -8.25 13.83
CA THR A 167 -17.32 -8.37 12.92
C THR A 167 -17.94 -9.75 13.03
N LEU A 168 -17.14 -10.81 13.01
CA LEU A 168 -17.63 -12.16 13.21
C LEU A 168 -18.27 -12.34 14.59
N ASP A 169 -17.59 -11.86 15.64
CA ASP A 169 -18.07 -11.97 17.03
C ASP A 169 -19.43 -11.26 17.21
N ARG A 170 -19.64 -10.10 16.60
CA ARG A 170 -20.95 -9.39 16.63
C ARG A 170 -22.07 -10.21 15.96
N TYR A 171 -21.79 -10.88 14.86
CA TYR A 171 -22.78 -11.74 14.21
C TYR A 171 -23.11 -12.96 15.07
N LEU A 172 -22.11 -13.57 15.70
CA LEU A 172 -22.29 -14.72 16.59
C LEU A 172 -23.09 -14.34 17.83
N ASP A 173 -22.80 -13.22 18.47
CA ASP A 173 -23.55 -12.69 19.60
C ASP A 173 -25.05 -12.46 19.28
N ALA A 174 -25.34 -12.07 18.05
CA ALA A 174 -26.72 -11.93 17.59
C ALA A 174 -27.39 -13.28 17.38
N ILE A 175 -26.67 -14.25 16.82
CA ILE A 175 -27.19 -15.60 16.53
C ILE A 175 -27.42 -16.40 17.81
N ASP A 176 -26.54 -16.30 18.80
CA ASP A 176 -26.65 -16.98 20.09
C ASP A 176 -27.94 -16.61 20.87
N LYS A 177 -28.58 -15.52 20.49
CA LYS A 177 -29.89 -15.08 21.04
C LYS A 177 -31.08 -15.68 20.30
N ILE A 178 -30.86 -16.44 19.22
CA ILE A 178 -31.92 -17.07 18.43
C ILE A 178 -32.01 -18.52 18.87
N PRO A 179 -33.16 -18.97 19.48
CA PRO A 179 -33.36 -20.37 19.82
C PRO A 179 -33.26 -21.27 18.58
N ASP A 180 -32.78 -22.47 18.76
CA ASP A 180 -32.71 -23.53 17.74
C ASP A 180 -31.65 -23.35 16.63
N ILE A 181 -30.71 -22.37 16.75
CA ILE A 181 -29.55 -22.30 15.87
C ILE A 181 -28.34 -22.91 16.57
N ASP A 182 -27.67 -23.84 15.92
CA ASP A 182 -26.40 -24.39 16.37
C ASP A 182 -25.27 -23.34 16.13
N SER A 183 -24.74 -22.80 17.21
CA SER A 183 -23.73 -21.71 17.16
C SER A 183 -22.42 -22.13 16.51
N GLU A 184 -22.02 -23.42 16.62
CA GLU A 184 -20.79 -23.91 15.99
C GLU A 184 -20.94 -23.99 14.47
N VAL A 185 -22.06 -24.53 13.99
CA VAL A 185 -22.38 -24.59 12.54
C VAL A 185 -22.55 -23.18 11.98
N ALA A 186 -23.16 -22.28 12.74
CA ALA A 186 -23.31 -20.87 12.36
C ALA A 186 -21.95 -20.17 12.26
N ARG A 187 -21.04 -20.39 13.22
CA ARG A 187 -19.68 -19.85 13.21
C ARG A 187 -18.92 -20.23 11.95
N GLU A 188 -18.84 -21.50 11.63
CA GLU A 188 -18.13 -21.99 10.45
C GLU A 188 -18.74 -21.46 9.15
N THR A 189 -20.07 -21.45 9.06
CA THR A 189 -20.80 -20.96 7.90
C THR A 189 -20.56 -19.45 7.66
N LEU A 190 -20.62 -18.64 8.73
CA LEU A 190 -20.38 -17.21 8.66
C LEU A 190 -18.93 -16.88 8.29
N LEU A 191 -17.96 -17.54 8.93
CA LEU A 191 -16.55 -17.34 8.61
C LEU A 191 -16.26 -17.64 7.15
N ASN A 192 -16.75 -18.80 6.67
CA ASN A 192 -16.60 -19.17 5.27
C ASN A 192 -17.26 -18.14 4.34
N ARG A 193 -18.41 -17.57 4.73
CA ARG A 193 -19.11 -16.56 3.94
C ARG A 193 -18.36 -15.24 3.90
N LEU A 194 -17.85 -14.76 5.03
CA LEU A 194 -17.08 -13.51 5.13
C LEU A 194 -15.80 -13.58 4.29
N LEU A 195 -15.09 -14.70 4.32
CA LEU A 195 -13.84 -14.86 3.58
C LEU A 195 -14.04 -15.22 2.10
N LYS A 196 -15.24 -15.69 1.71
CA LYS A 196 -15.49 -16.20 0.35
C LYS A 196 -15.28 -15.13 -0.72
N ASP A 197 -15.87 -13.96 -0.54
CA ASP A 197 -15.83 -12.90 -1.55
C ASP A 197 -14.39 -12.38 -1.73
N ALA A 198 -13.62 -12.29 -0.64
CA ALA A 198 -12.19 -11.94 -0.66
C ALA A 198 -11.34 -12.99 -1.40
N LYS A 199 -11.59 -14.27 -1.15
CA LYS A 199 -10.93 -15.38 -1.86
C LYS A 199 -11.24 -15.34 -3.36
N ASP A 200 -12.53 -15.21 -3.71
CA ASP A 200 -12.97 -15.14 -5.11
C ASP A 200 -12.35 -13.94 -5.85
N PHE A 201 -12.27 -12.76 -5.21
CA PHE A 201 -11.62 -11.58 -5.77
C PHE A 201 -10.12 -11.81 -5.98
N SER A 202 -9.43 -12.32 -4.96
CA SER A 202 -7.97 -12.54 -5.01
C SER A 202 -7.59 -13.57 -6.08
N GLU A 203 -8.36 -14.65 -6.24
CA GLU A 203 -8.13 -15.63 -7.31
C GLU A 203 -8.40 -15.01 -8.70
N SER A 204 -9.45 -14.19 -8.85
CA SER A 204 -9.69 -13.44 -10.09
C SER A 204 -8.53 -12.48 -10.40
N ALA A 205 -7.98 -11.80 -9.39
CA ALA A 205 -6.82 -10.93 -9.56
C ALA A 205 -5.59 -11.72 -10.01
N LYS A 206 -5.31 -12.85 -9.38
CA LYS A 206 -4.22 -13.76 -9.77
C LYS A 206 -4.35 -14.21 -11.23
N GLU A 207 -5.53 -14.67 -11.65
CA GLU A 207 -5.76 -15.07 -13.04
C GLU A 207 -5.50 -13.92 -14.02
N CYS A 208 -6.01 -12.72 -13.73
CA CYS A 208 -5.81 -11.55 -14.58
C CYS A 208 -4.34 -11.11 -14.66
N LEU A 209 -3.59 -11.12 -13.54
CA LEU A 209 -2.17 -10.76 -13.52
C LEU A 209 -1.31 -11.78 -14.27
N VAL A 210 -1.63 -13.08 -14.18
CA VAL A 210 -0.99 -14.13 -14.97
C VAL A 210 -1.25 -13.92 -16.47
N GLN A 211 -2.51 -13.66 -16.85
CA GLN A 211 -2.89 -13.38 -18.24
C GLN A 211 -2.23 -12.11 -18.78
N ALA A 212 -2.01 -11.09 -17.94
CA ALA A 212 -1.28 -9.88 -18.32
C ALA A 212 0.22 -10.11 -18.56
N GLY A 213 0.75 -11.28 -18.25
CA GLY A 213 2.13 -11.66 -18.57
C GLY A 213 3.20 -10.93 -17.76
N LEU A 214 2.89 -10.49 -16.54
CA LEU A 214 3.82 -9.71 -15.71
C LEU A 214 5.05 -10.49 -15.24
N GLY A 215 5.04 -11.84 -15.33
CA GLY A 215 6.17 -12.68 -14.91
C GLY A 215 6.39 -12.74 -13.40
N ILE A 216 5.36 -12.44 -12.61
CA ILE A 216 5.38 -12.46 -11.14
C ILE A 216 4.64 -13.68 -10.59
N LYS A 217 5.07 -14.17 -9.42
CA LYS A 217 4.35 -15.21 -8.68
C LYS A 217 3.27 -14.56 -7.82
N VAL A 218 2.01 -14.99 -7.96
CA VAL A 218 0.89 -14.44 -7.17
C VAL A 218 0.37 -15.48 -6.19
N GLU A 219 0.28 -15.10 -4.91
CA GLU A 219 -0.29 -15.89 -3.82
C GLU A 219 -1.49 -15.16 -3.23
N CYS A 220 -2.53 -15.89 -2.87
CA CYS A 220 -3.75 -15.35 -2.29
C CYS A 220 -3.94 -15.87 -0.87
N ASN A 221 -4.23 -14.97 0.07
CA ASN A 221 -4.50 -15.29 1.45
C ASN A 221 -5.74 -14.53 1.94
N ALA A 222 -6.64 -15.20 2.66
CA ALA A 222 -7.77 -14.57 3.32
C ALA A 222 -7.97 -15.23 4.67
N GLN A 223 -7.84 -14.47 5.74
CA GLN A 223 -7.87 -14.96 7.10
C GLN A 223 -8.61 -14.00 8.04
N LEU A 224 -8.97 -14.52 9.21
CA LEU A 224 -9.49 -13.75 10.32
C LEU A 224 -8.31 -13.20 11.14
N GLY A 225 -8.36 -11.92 11.49
CA GLY A 225 -7.40 -11.27 12.37
C GLY A 225 -8.08 -10.39 13.41
N SER A 226 -7.39 -10.03 14.50
CA SER A 226 -7.92 -9.12 15.51
C SER A 226 -7.79 -7.66 15.09
N GLN A 227 -6.73 -7.33 14.37
CA GLN A 227 -6.45 -6.04 13.75
C GLN A 227 -5.53 -6.24 12.55
N LEU A 228 -5.43 -5.24 11.65
CA LEU A 228 -4.48 -5.27 10.53
C LEU A 228 -3.01 -5.29 10.98
N GLU A 229 -2.77 -4.94 12.25
CA GLU A 229 -1.45 -4.83 12.87
C GLU A 229 -0.94 -6.15 13.47
N ASP A 230 -1.82 -7.18 13.57
CA ASP A 230 -1.50 -8.53 14.05
C ASP A 230 -1.03 -9.43 12.87
#